data_e197f2e9a72a70be8a94949a2dd6d9b9
#
_entry.id   e197f2e9a72a70be8a94949a2dd6d9b9
#
_cell.length_a   1.000
_cell.length_b   1.000
_cell.length_c   1.000
_cell.angle_alpha   90.00
_cell.angle_beta   90.00
_cell.angle_gamma   90.00
#
_symmetry.space_group_name_H-M   'P 1'
#
loop_
_entity.id
_entity.type
_entity.pdbx_description
1 polymer ?
#
loop_
_entity_poly.entity_id
_entity_poly.type
_entity_poly.pdbx_seq_one_letter_code
_entity_poly.pdbx_strand_id
1 'polypeptide(L)'
;MSKKLYITGGMGSRAQGEGFGPNYELQNHTAYCETCAAIANVYWNYRMFLATGDSKYVDVLERALYNGVISGVSLSGDKFFYDNPLESMGEHERQRWFGCACCPGNVTRFMASVPSYAYATQQNDIYVNLYIQGKAEMQTADNKVTLEQTTEYPWNGKVTIKVTPEKEGKFAIRLRIPGWTKAAPVASDLYAYTDAAKKYTLKVNGSATRGAEGDGYETIVRTWKAGDVIELEMPMDVRRIKANDKVEVDRGMVALERGPIMFCLEGKDQPDSIVFNKFIPNDTPIEASYEANLLNGVMVLKGTAKEVEKDGTVKDVAFKAIPYSTWNNRGADQMEVWIPESKEYAIPTPEPTIASKAQTFTIQAAIQKDAPESAAVMSYAWGVNDQWEPKRSSDTSKPYFYWWLKNGTMESLAYEFDKPYTVSKVEVYWLDFDHYDGDFRVPQSWTLYYKSGNSWKEVETSDKYGVEKDKYNVVNFKPVQTTGLKISAQLQKGASGGIIEWKVE
;
A
#
# COMPACT_ATOMS: atom_id res chain seq x y z
N MET A 1 -0.85 17.19 -4.19
CA MET A 1 -1.45 15.84 -4.24
C MET A 1 -0.94 15.03 -5.43
N SER A 2 -0.84 15.58 -6.65
CA SER A 2 -0.50 14.84 -7.88
C SER A 2 0.84 14.09 -7.89
N LYS A 3 1.75 14.36 -6.94
CA LYS A 3 3.06 13.67 -6.79
C LYS A 3 3.21 12.93 -5.46
N LYS A 4 2.09 12.65 -4.79
CA LYS A 4 2.04 12.03 -3.45
C LYS A 4 0.90 11.01 -3.31
N LEU A 5 0.32 10.58 -4.44
CA LEU A 5 -0.75 9.60 -4.49
C LEU A 5 -0.14 8.21 -4.74
N TYR A 6 -0.41 7.27 -3.87
CA TYR A 6 -0.04 5.87 -4.08
C TYR A 6 -0.86 5.23 -5.20
N ILE A 7 -0.30 4.21 -5.85
CA ILE A 7 -0.99 3.51 -6.95
C ILE A 7 -2.33 2.89 -6.51
N THR A 8 -2.47 2.55 -5.24
CA THR A 8 -3.71 2.07 -4.62
C THR A 8 -4.72 3.18 -4.32
N GLY A 9 -4.41 4.43 -4.59
CA GLY A 9 -5.23 5.58 -4.20
C GLY A 9 -5.08 5.99 -2.73
N GLY A 10 -4.21 5.32 -1.99
CA GLY A 10 -3.83 5.68 -0.62
C GLY A 10 -3.05 7.00 -0.58
N MET A 11 -3.00 7.62 0.59
CA MET A 11 -2.29 8.87 0.85
C MET A 11 -1.65 8.88 2.22
N GLY A 12 -0.52 9.62 2.32
CA GLY A 12 0.29 9.69 3.53
C GLY A 12 1.43 8.67 3.48
N SER A 13 2.66 9.13 3.28
CA SER A 13 3.85 8.28 3.22
C SER A 13 4.51 8.10 4.58
N ARG A 14 4.17 8.96 5.54
CA ARG A 14 4.80 9.00 6.86
C ARG A 14 3.76 8.80 7.95
N ALA A 15 4.04 7.84 8.78
CA ALA A 15 3.25 7.55 9.97
C ALA A 15 3.40 8.65 11.03
N GLN A 16 4.61 9.16 11.21
CA GLN A 16 4.87 10.26 12.15
C GLN A 16 4.13 11.51 11.71
N GLY A 17 3.22 12.00 12.58
CA GLY A 17 2.34 13.13 12.31
C GLY A 17 1.32 12.87 11.20
N GLU A 18 1.09 11.61 10.82
CA GLU A 18 0.11 11.20 9.80
C GLU A 18 0.29 12.01 8.50
N GLY A 19 1.53 12.14 8.06
CA GLY A 19 1.95 13.20 7.15
C GLY A 19 2.33 12.75 5.75
N PHE A 20 2.66 13.75 4.95
CA PHE A 20 3.20 13.57 3.61
C PHE A 20 4.70 13.86 3.61
N GLY A 21 5.49 12.97 3.04
CA GLY A 21 6.87 13.24 2.69
C GLY A 21 7.03 14.22 1.52
N PRO A 22 8.25 14.45 1.03
CA PRO A 22 8.52 15.14 -0.22
C PRO A 22 7.76 14.57 -1.42
N ASN A 23 7.77 15.28 -2.55
CA ASN A 23 7.22 14.73 -3.80
C ASN A 23 7.99 13.46 -4.20
N TYR A 24 7.28 12.45 -4.65
CA TYR A 24 7.78 11.13 -5.05
C TYR A 24 8.33 10.26 -3.90
N GLU A 25 8.22 10.67 -2.66
CA GLU A 25 8.47 9.80 -1.52
C GLU A 25 7.22 8.94 -1.26
N LEU A 26 7.25 7.72 -1.78
CA LEU A 26 6.14 6.75 -1.74
C LEU A 26 6.68 5.38 -1.31
N GLN A 27 7.10 5.27 -0.06
CA GLN A 27 7.63 4.03 0.52
C GLN A 27 6.56 2.92 0.48
N ASN A 28 6.97 1.66 0.27
CA ASN A 28 6.02 0.55 0.17
C ASN A 28 5.74 -0.07 1.54
N HIS A 29 6.78 -0.53 2.23
CA HIS A 29 6.65 -1.21 3.51
C HIS A 29 6.17 -0.27 4.61
N THR A 30 6.76 0.92 4.69
CA THR A 30 6.45 1.93 5.70
C THR A 30 5.38 2.92 5.25
N ALA A 31 4.68 2.64 4.15
CA ALA A 31 3.57 3.45 3.69
C ALA A 31 2.49 3.53 4.76
N TYR A 32 2.21 4.73 5.24
CA TYR A 32 1.12 4.90 6.20
C TYR A 32 -0.24 4.68 5.55
N CYS A 33 -0.53 5.35 4.46
CA CYS A 33 -1.73 5.14 3.66
C CYS A 33 -2.98 4.90 4.52
N GLU A 34 -3.23 5.79 5.49
CA GLU A 34 -4.31 5.63 6.46
C GLU A 34 -5.66 5.43 5.77
N THR A 35 -6.46 4.50 6.27
CA THR A 35 -7.82 4.26 5.78
C THR A 35 -8.67 5.53 5.80
N CYS A 36 -8.56 6.37 6.85
CA CYS A 36 -9.26 7.66 6.91
C CYS A 36 -8.78 8.63 5.83
N ALA A 37 -7.49 8.65 5.52
CA ALA A 37 -6.94 9.50 4.47
C ALA A 37 -7.42 9.05 3.07
N ALA A 38 -7.54 7.75 2.83
CA ALA A 38 -8.12 7.21 1.60
C ALA A 38 -9.60 7.62 1.44
N ILE A 39 -10.40 7.57 2.52
CA ILE A 39 -11.78 8.05 2.55
C ILE A 39 -11.85 9.57 2.30
N ALA A 40 -10.98 10.35 2.94
CA ALA A 40 -10.91 11.79 2.72
C ALA A 40 -10.55 12.13 1.26
N ASN A 41 -9.67 11.31 0.63
CA ASN A 41 -9.34 11.44 -0.79
C ASN A 41 -10.57 11.23 -1.68
N VAL A 42 -11.42 10.26 -1.38
CA VAL A 42 -12.70 10.07 -2.08
C VAL A 42 -13.59 11.30 -1.94
N TYR A 43 -13.79 11.80 -0.72
CA TYR A 43 -14.63 13.00 -0.47
C TYR A 43 -14.08 14.23 -1.19
N TRP A 44 -12.78 14.45 -1.13
CA TRP A 44 -12.13 15.57 -1.79
C TRP A 44 -12.34 15.51 -3.31
N ASN A 45 -12.05 14.38 -3.92
CA ASN A 45 -12.18 14.21 -5.37
C ASN A 45 -13.63 14.30 -5.83
N TYR A 46 -14.60 13.79 -5.07
CA TYR A 46 -16.00 13.97 -5.40
C TYR A 46 -16.41 15.46 -5.40
N ARG A 47 -15.96 16.24 -4.42
CA ARG A 47 -16.22 17.69 -4.40
C ARG A 47 -15.56 18.43 -5.56
N MET A 48 -14.34 18.03 -5.91
CA MET A 48 -13.67 18.59 -7.09
C MET A 48 -14.40 18.25 -8.38
N PHE A 49 -14.92 17.02 -8.50
CA PHE A 49 -15.80 16.66 -9.62
C PHE A 49 -17.06 17.52 -9.67
N LEU A 50 -17.76 17.70 -8.56
CA LEU A 50 -18.96 18.54 -8.52
C LEU A 50 -18.68 20.00 -8.90
N ALA A 51 -17.48 20.49 -8.65
CA ALA A 51 -17.07 21.85 -9.00
C ALA A 51 -16.66 22.01 -10.48
N THR A 52 -16.15 20.95 -11.12
CA THR A 52 -15.51 21.03 -12.44
C THR A 52 -16.17 20.20 -13.53
N GLY A 53 -16.86 19.12 -13.18
CA GLY A 53 -17.39 18.13 -14.11
C GLY A 53 -16.34 17.19 -14.74
N ASP A 54 -15.05 17.29 -14.35
CA ASP A 54 -13.94 16.55 -14.95
C ASP A 54 -13.79 15.15 -14.33
N SER A 55 -13.81 14.12 -15.17
CA SER A 55 -13.74 12.69 -14.75
C SER A 55 -12.45 12.30 -14.07
N LYS A 56 -11.35 13.05 -14.25
CA LYS A 56 -10.07 12.72 -13.60
C LYS A 56 -10.18 12.64 -12.06
N TYR A 57 -11.09 13.41 -11.49
CA TYR A 57 -11.39 13.34 -10.06
C TYR A 57 -12.17 12.07 -9.69
N VAL A 58 -13.08 11.64 -10.56
CA VAL A 58 -13.79 10.38 -10.37
C VAL A 58 -12.87 9.18 -10.59
N ASP A 59 -11.87 9.28 -11.46
CA ASP A 59 -10.85 8.25 -11.68
C ASP A 59 -10.02 8.02 -10.39
N VAL A 60 -9.62 9.09 -9.68
CA VAL A 60 -8.93 8.99 -8.37
C VAL A 60 -9.87 8.44 -7.30
N LEU A 61 -11.13 8.91 -7.28
CA LEU A 61 -12.15 8.42 -6.35
C LEU A 61 -12.35 6.91 -6.50
N GLU A 62 -12.54 6.43 -7.73
CA GLU A 62 -12.74 5.00 -8.01
C GLU A 62 -11.52 4.15 -7.60
N ARG A 63 -10.31 4.61 -7.94
CA ARG A 63 -9.07 3.94 -7.54
C ARG A 63 -8.95 3.84 -6.01
N ALA A 64 -9.17 4.95 -5.31
CA ALA A 64 -9.14 4.96 -3.85
C ALA A 64 -10.23 4.05 -3.25
N LEU A 65 -11.45 4.10 -3.78
CA LEU A 65 -12.56 3.27 -3.32
C LEU A 65 -12.25 1.77 -3.42
N TYR A 66 -11.88 1.28 -4.62
CA TYR A 66 -11.70 -0.16 -4.87
C TYR A 66 -10.40 -0.73 -4.31
N ASN A 67 -9.45 0.10 -3.90
CA ASN A 67 -8.17 -0.36 -3.36
C ASN A 67 -7.91 0.17 -1.96
N GLY A 68 -7.61 1.47 -1.80
CA GLY A 68 -7.18 2.04 -0.52
C GLY A 68 -8.26 2.10 0.56
N VAL A 69 -9.55 2.20 0.19
CA VAL A 69 -10.66 2.28 1.17
C VAL A 69 -11.16 0.90 1.57
N ILE A 70 -11.50 0.04 0.59
CA ILE A 70 -12.05 -1.29 0.94
C ILE A 70 -10.98 -2.22 1.54
N SER A 71 -9.68 -1.97 1.31
CA SER A 71 -8.64 -2.68 2.05
C SER A 71 -8.71 -2.40 3.55
N GLY A 72 -9.26 -1.25 3.97
CA GLY A 72 -9.41 -0.87 5.37
C GLY A 72 -10.35 -1.73 6.19
N VAL A 73 -11.12 -2.65 5.57
CA VAL A 73 -12.08 -3.54 6.27
C VAL A 73 -11.91 -4.98 5.79
N SER A 74 -12.00 -5.94 6.70
CA SER A 74 -11.93 -7.36 6.37
C SER A 74 -13.20 -7.83 5.62
N LEU A 75 -13.08 -8.93 4.89
CA LEU A 75 -14.22 -9.58 4.23
C LEU A 75 -15.28 -10.08 5.24
N SER A 76 -14.88 -10.34 6.48
CA SER A 76 -15.80 -10.66 7.59
C SER A 76 -16.49 -9.43 8.19
N GLY A 77 -16.00 -8.21 7.91
CA GLY A 77 -16.55 -6.95 8.38
C GLY A 77 -16.23 -6.59 9.83
N ASP A 78 -15.43 -7.38 10.54
CA ASP A 78 -15.17 -7.24 11.98
C ASP A 78 -13.71 -6.94 12.34
N LYS A 79 -12.83 -6.79 11.33
CA LYS A 79 -11.44 -6.40 11.48
C LYS A 79 -11.08 -5.30 10.50
N PHE A 80 -10.12 -4.48 10.85
CA PHE A 80 -9.76 -3.28 10.11
C PHE A 80 -8.26 -3.13 9.96
N PHE A 81 -7.84 -2.42 8.93
CA PHE A 81 -6.53 -1.79 8.85
C PHE A 81 -6.63 -0.31 9.25
N TYR A 82 -5.64 0.15 9.99
CA TYR A 82 -5.40 1.57 10.18
C TYR A 82 -4.58 2.10 9.02
N ASP A 83 -3.36 1.62 8.88
CA ASP A 83 -2.44 1.83 7.77
C ASP A 83 -2.57 0.71 6.73
N ASN A 84 -2.32 1.06 5.47
CA ASN A 84 -2.45 0.16 4.33
C ASN A 84 -1.13 0.14 3.52
N PRO A 85 -0.11 -0.61 3.98
CA PRO A 85 1.16 -0.69 3.30
C PRO A 85 1.03 -1.41 1.94
N LEU A 86 2.00 -1.14 1.04
CA LEU A 86 2.08 -1.80 -0.26
C LEU A 86 3.06 -2.99 -0.25
N GLU A 87 3.67 -3.24 0.90
CA GLU A 87 4.58 -4.35 1.16
C GLU A 87 4.47 -4.78 2.62
N SER A 88 4.55 -6.07 2.90
CA SER A 88 4.57 -6.65 4.25
C SER A 88 5.49 -7.86 4.27
N MET A 89 6.28 -8.00 5.34
CA MET A 89 7.12 -9.19 5.58
C MET A 89 6.40 -10.29 6.37
N GLY A 90 5.11 -10.09 6.70
CA GLY A 90 4.28 -11.02 7.46
C GLY A 90 3.93 -10.54 8.87
N GLU A 91 4.31 -9.33 9.23
CA GLU A 91 4.06 -8.71 10.54
C GLU A 91 2.75 -7.93 10.60
N HIS A 92 2.25 -7.46 9.46
CA HIS A 92 1.06 -6.61 9.40
C HIS A 92 -0.22 -7.45 9.47
N GLU A 93 -1.10 -7.12 10.41
CA GLU A 93 -2.35 -7.87 10.61
C GLU A 93 -3.54 -6.94 10.88
N ARG A 94 -4.71 -7.30 10.34
CA ARG A 94 -5.98 -6.62 10.61
C ARG A 94 -6.36 -6.78 12.08
N GLN A 95 -6.75 -5.68 12.72
CA GLN A 95 -7.15 -5.65 14.12
C GLN A 95 -8.66 -5.45 14.28
N ARG A 96 -9.22 -5.99 15.36
CA ARG A 96 -10.64 -5.81 15.66
C ARG A 96 -10.97 -4.37 16.05
N TRP A 97 -10.03 -3.68 16.70
CA TRP A 97 -10.20 -2.33 17.17
C TRP A 97 -8.86 -1.65 17.40
N PHE A 98 -8.90 -0.31 17.51
CA PHE A 98 -7.72 0.53 17.78
C PHE A 98 -8.00 1.45 18.95
N GLY A 99 -6.97 1.87 19.69
CA GLY A 99 -7.07 2.88 20.75
C GLY A 99 -7.63 4.21 20.22
N CYS A 100 -7.15 4.66 19.03
CA CYS A 100 -7.78 5.70 18.24
C CYS A 100 -8.62 5.06 17.12
N ALA A 101 -9.91 4.83 17.36
CA ALA A 101 -10.78 4.07 16.45
C ALA A 101 -11.40 4.92 15.32
N CYS A 102 -10.64 5.85 14.71
CA CYS A 102 -11.14 6.70 13.62
C CYS A 102 -11.48 5.88 12.36
N CYS A 103 -10.63 4.93 11.97
CA CYS A 103 -10.78 4.17 10.74
C CYS A 103 -12.03 3.28 10.71
N PRO A 104 -12.33 2.44 11.71
CA PRO A 104 -13.56 1.65 11.74
C PRO A 104 -14.82 2.50 11.61
N GLY A 105 -14.91 3.60 12.38
CA GLY A 105 -16.05 4.52 12.34
C GLY A 105 -16.20 5.22 10.98
N ASN A 106 -15.09 5.64 10.39
CA ASN A 106 -15.08 6.27 9.08
C ASN A 106 -15.48 5.30 7.96
N VAL A 107 -14.98 4.07 7.95
CA VAL A 107 -15.36 3.05 6.95
C VAL A 107 -16.86 2.78 7.02
N THR A 108 -17.39 2.54 8.23
CA THR A 108 -18.82 2.24 8.42
C THR A 108 -19.71 3.38 7.90
N ARG A 109 -19.37 4.62 8.24
CA ARG A 109 -20.10 5.81 7.76
C ARG A 109 -19.95 6.00 6.24
N PHE A 110 -18.75 5.79 5.71
CA PHE A 110 -18.45 5.99 4.30
C PHE A 110 -19.20 4.99 3.41
N MET A 111 -19.23 3.71 3.76
CA MET A 111 -19.85 2.66 2.95
C MET A 111 -21.33 2.95 2.67
N ALA A 112 -22.05 3.54 3.62
CA ALA A 112 -23.44 3.96 3.44
C ALA A 112 -23.60 5.09 2.40
N SER A 113 -22.54 5.88 2.14
CA SER A 113 -22.56 7.00 1.18
C SER A 113 -22.14 6.63 -0.23
N VAL A 114 -21.53 5.45 -0.47
CA VAL A 114 -21.00 5.02 -1.77
C VAL A 114 -22.01 5.14 -2.91
N PRO A 115 -23.27 4.74 -2.77
CA PRO A 115 -24.24 4.89 -3.86
C PRO A 115 -24.44 6.33 -4.33
N SER A 116 -24.21 7.32 -3.48
CA SER A 116 -24.38 8.75 -3.83
C SER A 116 -23.32 9.28 -4.79
N TYR A 117 -22.21 8.55 -4.98
CA TYR A 117 -21.15 8.93 -5.93
C TYR A 117 -21.39 8.38 -7.33
N ALA A 118 -22.32 7.42 -7.50
CA ALA A 118 -22.56 6.77 -8.77
C ALA A 118 -23.12 7.69 -9.84
N TYR A 119 -23.88 8.70 -9.43
CA TYR A 119 -24.53 9.63 -10.34
C TYR A 119 -24.42 11.08 -9.87
N ALA A 120 -24.54 12.00 -10.83
CA ALA A 120 -24.76 13.42 -10.56
C ALA A 120 -25.68 14.01 -11.62
N THR A 121 -26.32 15.12 -11.32
CA THR A 121 -27.15 15.87 -12.27
C THR A 121 -26.70 17.32 -12.37
N GLN A 122 -26.77 17.86 -13.58
CA GLN A 122 -26.53 19.30 -13.86
C GLN A 122 -27.59 19.78 -14.85
N GLN A 123 -28.52 20.60 -14.39
CA GLN A 123 -29.72 20.96 -15.15
C GLN A 123 -30.47 19.68 -15.62
N ASN A 124 -30.51 19.39 -16.91
CA ASN A 124 -31.13 18.19 -17.46
C ASN A 124 -30.13 17.08 -17.78
N ASP A 125 -28.84 17.33 -17.62
CA ASP A 125 -27.80 16.35 -17.89
C ASP A 125 -27.61 15.39 -16.72
N ILE A 126 -27.36 14.13 -17.03
CA ILE A 126 -27.09 13.07 -16.05
C ILE A 126 -25.68 12.55 -16.26
N TYR A 127 -24.86 12.56 -15.21
CA TYR A 127 -23.53 11.97 -15.18
C TYR A 127 -23.61 10.58 -14.57
N VAL A 128 -23.05 9.59 -15.24
CA VAL A 128 -22.83 8.23 -14.74
C VAL A 128 -21.36 8.11 -14.38
N ASN A 129 -21.04 8.17 -13.08
CA ASN A 129 -19.68 8.24 -12.56
C ASN A 129 -19.11 6.88 -12.20
N LEU A 130 -19.92 6.02 -11.53
CA LEU A 130 -19.51 4.69 -11.14
C LEU A 130 -20.46 3.65 -11.74
N TYR A 131 -19.88 2.53 -12.15
CA TYR A 131 -20.62 1.42 -12.69
C TYR A 131 -20.91 0.43 -11.55
N ILE A 132 -22.14 0.52 -11.02
CA ILE A 132 -22.61 -0.28 -9.88
C ILE A 132 -23.96 -0.87 -10.27
N GLN A 133 -24.12 -2.18 -10.16
CA GLN A 133 -25.41 -2.81 -10.40
C GLN A 133 -26.47 -2.22 -9.47
N GLY A 134 -27.58 -1.79 -10.04
CA GLY A 134 -28.66 -1.22 -9.27
C GLY A 134 -29.57 -0.29 -10.07
N LYS A 135 -30.52 0.30 -9.37
CA LYS A 135 -31.52 1.22 -9.92
C LYS A 135 -31.47 2.53 -9.16
N ALA A 136 -31.42 3.65 -9.86
CA ALA A 136 -31.44 4.99 -9.29
C ALA A 136 -32.50 5.85 -9.98
N GLU A 137 -33.20 6.65 -9.17
CA GLU A 137 -34.12 7.69 -9.63
C GLU A 137 -33.49 9.05 -9.41
N MET A 138 -33.43 9.84 -10.47
CA MET A 138 -32.82 11.17 -10.43
C MET A 138 -33.81 12.23 -10.85
N GLN A 139 -33.82 13.33 -10.11
CA GLN A 139 -34.56 14.51 -10.51
C GLN A 139 -33.62 15.44 -11.27
N THR A 140 -33.93 15.70 -12.53
CA THR A 140 -33.34 16.79 -13.35
C THR A 140 -34.21 18.03 -13.26
N ALA A 141 -33.81 19.12 -13.94
CA ALA A 141 -34.60 20.37 -13.93
C ALA A 141 -36.04 20.15 -14.45
N ASP A 142 -36.21 19.37 -15.53
CA ASP A 142 -37.49 19.24 -16.22
C ASP A 142 -38.09 17.84 -16.20
N ASN A 143 -37.37 16.83 -15.67
CA ASN A 143 -37.80 15.44 -15.79
C ASN A 143 -37.34 14.61 -14.60
N LYS A 144 -38.06 13.55 -14.29
CA LYS A 144 -37.64 12.48 -13.43
C LYS A 144 -37.16 11.31 -14.31
N VAL A 145 -35.92 10.84 -14.09
CA VAL A 145 -35.29 9.80 -14.89
C VAL A 145 -34.82 8.67 -14.02
N THR A 146 -35.20 7.45 -14.36
CA THR A 146 -34.70 6.24 -13.76
C THR A 146 -33.63 5.64 -14.64
N LEU A 147 -32.45 5.34 -14.08
CA LEU A 147 -31.41 4.51 -14.71
C LEU A 147 -31.31 3.20 -13.94
N GLU A 148 -31.29 2.09 -14.68
CA GLU A 148 -31.05 0.76 -14.12
C GLU A 148 -29.78 0.18 -14.75
N GLN A 149 -28.74 0.00 -13.95
CA GLN A 149 -27.48 -0.59 -14.39
C GLN A 149 -27.49 -2.10 -14.10
N THR A 150 -27.14 -2.89 -15.12
CA THR A 150 -26.84 -4.31 -15.02
C THR A 150 -25.38 -4.53 -15.39
N THR A 151 -24.58 -5.02 -14.46
CA THR A 151 -23.14 -5.18 -14.64
C THR A 151 -22.56 -6.11 -13.58
N GLU A 152 -21.43 -6.74 -13.89
CA GLU A 152 -20.54 -7.43 -12.92
C GLU A 152 -19.26 -6.62 -12.65
N TYR A 153 -19.29 -5.32 -12.93
CA TYR A 153 -18.16 -4.43 -12.61
C TYR A 153 -17.87 -4.46 -11.09
N PRO A 154 -16.64 -4.57 -10.65
CA PRO A 154 -15.38 -4.38 -11.37
C PRO A 154 -14.75 -5.66 -11.95
N TRP A 155 -15.46 -6.81 -11.96
CA TRP A 155 -14.92 -8.07 -12.44
C TRP A 155 -14.95 -8.22 -13.97
N ASN A 156 -15.88 -7.54 -14.64
CA ASN A 156 -15.86 -7.39 -16.08
C ASN A 156 -16.32 -6.00 -16.52
N GLY A 157 -16.00 -5.61 -17.75
CA GLY A 157 -16.24 -4.26 -18.26
C GLY A 157 -17.54 -4.08 -19.02
N LYS A 158 -18.46 -5.05 -18.96
CA LYS A 158 -19.78 -4.91 -19.60
C LYS A 158 -20.75 -4.18 -18.69
N VAL A 159 -21.35 -3.13 -19.20
CA VAL A 159 -22.35 -2.33 -18.50
C VAL A 159 -23.54 -2.12 -19.42
N THR A 160 -24.72 -2.48 -18.96
CA THR A 160 -25.99 -2.18 -19.63
C THR A 160 -26.77 -1.20 -18.77
N ILE A 161 -27.23 -0.09 -19.36
CA ILE A 161 -28.02 0.92 -18.65
C ILE A 161 -29.36 1.09 -19.36
N LYS A 162 -30.43 0.71 -18.66
CA LYS A 162 -31.79 0.95 -19.14
C LYS A 162 -32.22 2.34 -18.68
N VAL A 163 -32.69 3.15 -19.63
CA VAL A 163 -33.13 4.53 -19.42
C VAL A 163 -34.66 4.58 -19.39
N THR A 164 -35.21 5.16 -18.33
CA THR A 164 -36.68 5.28 -18.18
C THR A 164 -37.00 6.69 -17.69
N PRO A 165 -37.14 7.67 -18.60
CA PRO A 165 -37.63 8.99 -18.24
C PRO A 165 -39.14 8.96 -17.95
N GLU A 166 -39.62 9.79 -17.03
CA GLU A 166 -41.06 9.93 -16.73
C GLU A 166 -41.79 10.49 -17.98
N LYS A 167 -41.13 11.43 -18.69
CA LYS A 167 -41.61 12.03 -19.95
C LYS A 167 -40.52 11.86 -21.00
N GLU A 168 -40.92 11.48 -22.22
CA GLU A 168 -40.00 11.53 -23.35
C GLU A 168 -39.41 12.95 -23.48
N GLY A 169 -38.07 13.06 -23.61
CA GLY A 169 -37.41 14.35 -23.62
C GLY A 169 -35.99 14.33 -24.10
N LYS A 170 -35.49 15.44 -24.55
CA LYS A 170 -34.12 15.62 -25.01
C LYS A 170 -33.23 16.07 -23.85
N PHE A 171 -32.25 15.22 -23.49
CA PHE A 171 -31.23 15.54 -22.50
C PHE A 171 -29.94 14.75 -22.78
N ALA A 172 -28.85 15.10 -22.07
CA ALA A 172 -27.61 14.38 -22.16
C ALA A 172 -27.46 13.30 -21.06
N ILE A 173 -26.95 12.14 -21.45
CA ILE A 173 -26.37 11.18 -20.53
C ILE A 173 -24.85 11.16 -20.79
N ARG A 174 -24.06 11.47 -19.75
CA ARG A 174 -22.62 11.54 -19.77
C ARG A 174 -22.06 10.28 -19.08
N LEU A 175 -21.46 9.40 -19.87
CA LEU A 175 -20.86 8.16 -19.40
C LEU A 175 -19.39 8.39 -19.13
N ARG A 176 -18.93 8.20 -17.90
CA ARG A 176 -17.50 8.28 -17.60
C ARG A 176 -16.75 7.17 -18.33
N ILE A 177 -15.67 7.55 -19.00
CA ILE A 177 -14.70 6.60 -19.54
C ILE A 177 -13.54 6.52 -18.53
N PRO A 178 -13.42 5.40 -17.75
CA PRO A 178 -12.49 5.30 -16.65
C PRO A 178 -11.03 5.50 -17.06
N GLY A 179 -10.22 6.06 -16.14
CA GLY A 179 -8.80 6.35 -16.38
C GLY A 179 -7.99 5.10 -16.77
N TRP A 180 -8.31 3.94 -16.22
CA TRP A 180 -7.65 2.69 -16.57
C TRP A 180 -7.87 2.23 -18.04
N THR A 181 -8.82 2.79 -18.75
CA THR A 181 -8.99 2.60 -20.20
C THR A 181 -8.16 3.59 -21.05
N LYS A 182 -7.41 4.48 -20.41
CA LYS A 182 -6.65 5.55 -21.04
C LYS A 182 -5.14 5.30 -21.00
N ALA A 183 -4.35 6.32 -21.30
CA ALA A 183 -2.90 6.22 -21.43
C ALA A 183 -2.14 6.22 -20.08
N ALA A 184 -2.75 6.72 -19.01
CA ALA A 184 -2.10 6.81 -17.71
C ALA A 184 -3.05 6.40 -16.57
N PRO A 185 -2.55 5.72 -15.53
CA PRO A 185 -3.36 5.28 -14.39
C PRO A 185 -3.99 6.43 -13.61
N VAL A 186 -3.28 7.54 -13.51
CA VAL A 186 -3.70 8.76 -12.82
C VAL A 186 -3.29 9.99 -13.64
N ALA A 187 -3.99 11.09 -13.45
CA ALA A 187 -3.71 12.36 -14.16
C ALA A 187 -2.47 13.07 -13.56
N SER A 188 -1.33 12.42 -13.58
CA SER A 188 -0.03 12.94 -13.12
C SER A 188 1.12 12.19 -13.80
N ASP A 189 2.35 12.60 -13.53
CA ASP A 189 3.57 11.94 -14.00
C ASP A 189 4.09 10.83 -13.08
N LEU A 190 3.31 10.43 -12.04
CA LEU A 190 3.72 9.40 -11.08
C LEU A 190 3.82 8.01 -11.70
N TYR A 191 2.89 7.68 -12.58
CA TYR A 191 2.73 6.33 -13.10
C TYR A 191 2.42 6.32 -14.58
N ALA A 192 2.90 5.29 -15.27
CA ALA A 192 2.62 5.05 -16.68
C ALA A 192 2.32 3.58 -16.93
N TYR A 193 1.41 3.30 -17.87
CA TYR A 193 1.26 1.96 -18.40
C TYR A 193 2.38 1.61 -19.38
N THR A 194 2.79 0.36 -19.41
CA THR A 194 3.79 -0.15 -20.37
C THR A 194 3.17 -0.51 -21.71
N ASP A 195 1.86 -0.61 -21.79
CA ASP A 195 1.09 -1.04 -22.95
C ASP A 195 -0.03 -0.05 -23.31
N ALA A 196 -0.57 -0.17 -24.51
CA ALA A 196 -1.71 0.61 -24.95
C ALA A 196 -3.04 -0.03 -24.54
N ALA A 197 -3.97 0.77 -24.06
CA ALA A 197 -5.32 0.30 -23.75
C ALA A 197 -6.09 -0.09 -25.02
N LYS A 198 -6.90 -1.12 -24.94
CA LYS A 198 -7.88 -1.46 -25.97
C LYS A 198 -9.04 -0.47 -25.94
N LYS A 199 -9.62 -0.19 -27.11
CA LYS A 199 -10.74 0.74 -27.22
C LYS A 199 -12.02 0.10 -26.67
N TYR A 200 -12.78 0.88 -25.92
CA TYR A 200 -14.13 0.53 -25.50
C TYR A 200 -15.12 0.61 -26.70
N THR A 201 -16.26 -0.04 -26.57
CA THR A 201 -17.38 0.06 -27.50
C THR A 201 -18.60 0.62 -26.79
N LEU A 202 -19.39 1.42 -27.53
CA LEU A 202 -20.62 2.03 -27.04
C LEU A 202 -21.73 1.83 -28.05
N LYS A 203 -22.89 1.38 -27.58
CA LYS A 203 -24.10 1.23 -28.38
C LYS A 203 -25.30 1.87 -27.69
N VAL A 204 -26.25 2.33 -28.46
CA VAL A 204 -27.58 2.72 -27.99
C VAL A 204 -28.62 1.98 -28.81
N ASN A 205 -29.47 1.20 -28.14
CA ASN A 205 -30.48 0.34 -28.77
C ASN A 205 -29.85 -0.60 -29.82
N GLY A 206 -28.71 -1.22 -29.49
CA GLY A 206 -27.96 -2.11 -30.36
C GLY A 206 -27.16 -1.44 -31.48
N SER A 207 -27.34 -0.14 -31.73
CA SER A 207 -26.62 0.60 -32.77
C SER A 207 -25.35 1.24 -32.22
N ALA A 208 -24.21 1.01 -32.89
CA ALA A 208 -22.93 1.62 -32.50
C ALA A 208 -23.08 3.16 -32.50
N THR A 209 -22.60 3.75 -31.41
CA THR A 209 -22.77 5.17 -31.12
C THR A 209 -21.44 5.78 -30.67
N ARG A 210 -21.23 7.04 -30.96
CA ARG A 210 -20.17 7.86 -30.37
C ARG A 210 -20.83 9.13 -29.84
N GLY A 211 -20.55 9.47 -28.61
CA GLY A 211 -20.88 10.73 -28.02
C GLY A 211 -19.85 11.82 -28.35
N ALA A 212 -20.08 13.01 -27.88
CA ALA A 212 -19.05 14.04 -27.86
C ALA A 212 -18.09 13.71 -26.68
N GLU A 213 -16.81 13.55 -26.97
CA GLU A 213 -15.78 13.35 -25.94
C GLU A 213 -15.44 14.72 -25.31
N GLY A 214 -15.46 14.78 -23.98
CA GLY A 214 -15.05 15.94 -23.21
C GLY A 214 -14.95 15.61 -21.72
N ASP A 215 -13.95 16.18 -21.06
CA ASP A 215 -13.73 16.03 -19.60
C ASP A 215 -13.73 14.57 -19.11
N GLY A 216 -13.40 13.63 -20.02
CA GLY A 216 -13.36 12.20 -19.79
C GLY A 216 -14.71 11.50 -19.79
N TYR A 217 -15.73 12.11 -20.35
CA TYR A 217 -17.06 11.55 -20.57
C TYR A 217 -17.37 11.37 -22.06
N GLU A 218 -18.10 10.31 -22.38
CA GLU A 218 -18.88 10.19 -23.61
C GLU A 218 -20.26 10.81 -23.39
N THR A 219 -20.54 11.90 -24.04
CA THR A 219 -21.80 12.64 -23.88
C THR A 219 -22.79 12.31 -25.00
N ILE A 220 -23.87 11.62 -24.66
CA ILE A 220 -24.90 11.17 -25.58
C ILE A 220 -26.12 12.13 -25.45
N VAL A 221 -26.32 12.99 -26.43
CA VAL A 221 -27.47 13.92 -26.48
C VAL A 221 -28.49 13.40 -27.44
N ARG A 222 -29.68 13.02 -26.94
CA ARG A 222 -30.80 12.56 -27.79
C ARG A 222 -32.14 12.74 -27.07
N THR A 223 -33.24 12.53 -27.79
CA THR A 223 -34.56 12.34 -27.18
C THR A 223 -34.63 10.91 -26.66
N TRP A 224 -34.71 10.76 -25.30
CA TRP A 224 -34.77 9.51 -24.61
C TRP A 224 -36.22 9.08 -24.36
N LYS A 225 -36.49 7.77 -24.55
CA LYS A 225 -37.77 7.13 -24.32
C LYS A 225 -37.66 6.06 -23.27
N ALA A 226 -38.75 5.73 -22.59
CA ALA A 226 -38.78 4.62 -21.66
C ALA A 226 -38.42 3.32 -22.36
N GLY A 227 -37.40 2.63 -21.82
CA GLY A 227 -36.89 1.37 -22.35
C GLY A 227 -35.69 1.50 -23.30
N ASP A 228 -35.21 2.72 -23.60
CA ASP A 228 -33.91 2.89 -24.29
C ASP A 228 -32.78 2.24 -23.49
N VAL A 229 -31.84 1.62 -24.19
CA VAL A 229 -30.72 0.86 -23.59
C VAL A 229 -29.40 1.39 -24.09
N ILE A 230 -28.49 1.66 -23.17
CA ILE A 230 -27.08 1.94 -23.45
C ILE A 230 -26.27 0.70 -23.11
N GLU A 231 -25.37 0.29 -23.99
CA GLU A 231 -24.42 -0.81 -23.78
C GLU A 231 -22.99 -0.24 -23.92
N LEU A 232 -22.24 -0.29 -22.82
CA LEU A 232 -20.82 0.08 -22.78
C LEU A 232 -20.00 -1.19 -22.50
N GLU A 233 -19.00 -1.47 -23.34
CA GLU A 233 -18.08 -2.59 -23.14
C GLU A 233 -16.64 -2.05 -23.10
N MET A 234 -16.00 -2.21 -21.95
CA MET A 234 -14.63 -1.77 -21.69
C MET A 234 -13.74 -3.01 -21.53
N PRO A 235 -12.84 -3.30 -22.48
CA PRO A 235 -11.92 -4.44 -22.34
C PRO A 235 -11.05 -4.30 -21.09
N MET A 236 -11.07 -5.32 -20.23
CA MET A 236 -10.28 -5.37 -18.98
C MET A 236 -9.10 -6.33 -19.14
N ASP A 237 -8.11 -5.94 -19.92
CA ASP A 237 -6.83 -6.66 -19.96
C ASP A 237 -6.04 -6.43 -18.67
N VAL A 238 -5.13 -7.35 -18.35
CA VAL A 238 -4.12 -7.13 -17.31
C VAL A 238 -3.12 -6.12 -17.84
N ARG A 239 -2.91 -5.04 -17.08
CA ARG A 239 -2.00 -3.97 -17.46
C ARG A 239 -0.86 -3.86 -16.45
N ARG A 240 0.32 -3.57 -16.97
CA ARG A 240 1.53 -3.33 -16.19
C ARG A 240 1.73 -1.85 -16.01
N ILE A 241 2.07 -1.44 -14.80
CA ILE A 241 2.29 -0.04 -14.42
C ILE A 241 3.72 0.11 -13.93
N LYS A 242 4.41 1.14 -14.41
CA LYS A 242 5.70 1.60 -13.89
C LYS A 242 5.55 2.91 -13.15
N ALA A 243 6.27 3.05 -12.06
CA ALA A 243 6.42 4.32 -11.39
C ALA A 243 7.41 5.23 -12.12
N ASN A 244 7.29 6.54 -11.89
CA ASN A 244 8.31 7.51 -12.29
C ASN A 244 9.64 7.18 -11.58
N ASP A 245 10.77 7.29 -12.28
CA ASP A 245 12.11 6.98 -11.73
C ASP A 245 12.49 7.78 -10.47
N LYS A 246 11.75 8.87 -10.18
CA LYS A 246 11.90 9.64 -8.94
C LYS A 246 11.31 8.93 -7.71
N VAL A 247 10.45 7.93 -7.91
CA VAL A 247 9.99 7.03 -6.87
C VAL A 247 11.04 5.92 -6.74
N GLU A 248 12.05 6.19 -5.92
CA GLU A 248 13.27 5.36 -5.87
C GLU A 248 13.02 3.90 -5.49
N VAL A 249 12.04 3.66 -4.62
CA VAL A 249 11.72 2.32 -4.13
C VAL A 249 11.08 1.41 -5.18
N ASP A 250 10.46 2.01 -6.21
CA ASP A 250 9.74 1.28 -7.27
C ASP A 250 10.58 1.10 -8.55
N ARG A 251 11.86 1.53 -8.55
CA ARG A 251 12.74 1.34 -9.71
C ARG A 251 12.95 -0.14 -9.99
N GLY A 252 12.76 -0.54 -11.25
CA GLY A 252 12.86 -1.94 -11.66
C GLY A 252 11.70 -2.83 -11.20
N MET A 253 10.62 -2.20 -10.71
CA MET A 253 9.41 -2.87 -10.27
C MET A 253 8.25 -2.62 -11.24
N VAL A 254 7.24 -3.48 -11.16
CA VAL A 254 5.98 -3.36 -11.88
C VAL A 254 4.80 -3.62 -10.94
N ALA A 255 3.75 -2.82 -11.05
CA ALA A 255 2.47 -3.13 -10.43
C ALA A 255 1.48 -3.68 -11.46
N LEU A 256 0.58 -4.56 -11.03
CA LEU A 256 -0.41 -5.20 -11.88
C LEU A 256 -1.79 -4.62 -11.61
N GLU A 257 -2.49 -4.24 -12.70
CA GLU A 257 -3.85 -3.70 -12.66
C GLU A 257 -4.75 -4.42 -13.65
N ARG A 258 -6.02 -4.60 -13.28
CA ARG A 258 -7.07 -5.04 -14.21
C ARG A 258 -8.37 -4.30 -13.90
N GLY A 259 -8.84 -3.52 -14.87
CA GLY A 259 -9.91 -2.55 -14.58
C GLY A 259 -9.49 -1.57 -13.50
N PRO A 260 -10.33 -1.27 -12.50
CA PRO A 260 -9.98 -0.38 -11.40
C PRO A 260 -9.20 -1.05 -10.25
N ILE A 261 -8.95 -2.35 -10.35
CA ILE A 261 -8.39 -3.18 -9.27
C ILE A 261 -6.88 -3.30 -9.40
N MET A 262 -6.17 -2.97 -8.32
CA MET A 262 -4.75 -3.28 -8.13
C MET A 262 -4.60 -4.68 -7.56
N PHE A 263 -3.55 -5.38 -7.95
CA PHE A 263 -3.25 -6.73 -7.48
C PHE A 263 -1.94 -6.76 -6.71
N CYS A 264 -1.83 -7.73 -5.80
CA CYS A 264 -0.61 -7.99 -5.05
C CYS A 264 -0.31 -9.49 -5.01
N LEU A 265 0.94 -9.84 -4.81
CA LEU A 265 1.32 -11.19 -4.39
C LEU A 265 1.09 -11.31 -2.88
N GLU A 266 0.49 -12.41 -2.42
CA GLU A 266 0.41 -12.77 -1.01
C GLU A 266 1.07 -14.14 -0.84
N GLY A 267 1.84 -14.35 0.22
CA GLY A 267 2.61 -15.59 0.42
C GLY A 267 1.78 -16.85 0.32
N LYS A 268 0.58 -16.86 0.94
CA LYS A 268 -0.38 -18.00 0.91
C LYS A 268 -0.81 -18.44 -0.49
N ASP A 269 -0.65 -17.59 -1.48
CA ASP A 269 -0.96 -17.90 -2.87
C ASP A 269 0.26 -18.32 -3.68
N GLN A 270 1.47 -18.31 -3.07
CA GLN A 270 2.70 -18.73 -3.71
C GLN A 270 3.07 -20.16 -3.29
N PRO A 271 3.70 -20.96 -4.19
CA PRO A 271 4.04 -22.36 -3.87
C PRO A 271 4.96 -22.54 -2.66
N ASP A 272 5.86 -21.58 -2.42
CA ASP A 272 6.84 -21.57 -1.33
C ASP A 272 6.48 -20.62 -0.18
N SER A 273 5.34 -19.94 -0.28
CA SER A 273 4.87 -18.90 0.65
C SER A 273 5.81 -17.67 0.75
N ILE A 274 6.66 -17.44 -0.25
CA ILE A 274 7.57 -16.30 -0.32
C ILE A 274 7.18 -15.42 -1.51
N VAL A 275 7.23 -14.09 -1.36
CA VAL A 275 6.94 -13.14 -2.46
C VAL A 275 8.20 -12.45 -2.98
N PHE A 276 9.11 -12.03 -2.11
CA PHE A 276 10.22 -11.13 -2.43
C PHE A 276 11.33 -11.75 -3.28
N ASN A 277 11.44 -13.07 -3.34
CA ASN A 277 12.41 -13.80 -4.16
C ASN A 277 11.97 -13.97 -5.61
N LYS A 278 10.83 -13.41 -5.99
CA LYS A 278 10.22 -13.58 -7.32
C LYS A 278 10.38 -12.32 -8.18
N PHE A 279 10.45 -12.53 -9.49
CA PHE A 279 10.33 -11.43 -10.45
C PHE A 279 9.53 -11.87 -11.68
N ILE A 280 8.84 -10.90 -12.29
CA ILE A 280 7.98 -11.14 -13.46
C ILE A 280 8.57 -10.38 -14.65
N PRO A 281 9.31 -11.05 -15.58
CA PRO A 281 9.81 -10.43 -16.78
C PRO A 281 8.72 -9.71 -17.60
N ASN A 282 9.10 -8.67 -18.34
CA ASN A 282 8.16 -7.83 -19.08
C ASN A 282 7.30 -8.58 -20.11
N ASP A 283 7.84 -9.65 -20.66
CA ASP A 283 7.21 -10.50 -21.69
C ASP A 283 6.39 -11.67 -21.13
N THR A 284 6.37 -11.83 -19.81
CA THR A 284 5.59 -12.90 -19.16
C THR A 284 4.11 -12.73 -19.44
N PRO A 285 3.43 -13.73 -20.05
CA PRO A 285 1.98 -13.72 -20.19
C PRO A 285 1.30 -13.82 -18.81
N ILE A 286 0.27 -13.00 -18.61
CA ILE A 286 -0.52 -13.00 -17.37
C ILE A 286 -1.98 -13.20 -17.74
N GLU A 287 -2.59 -14.21 -17.16
CA GLU A 287 -3.99 -14.56 -17.38
C GLU A 287 -4.83 -14.16 -16.18
N ALA A 288 -6.07 -13.70 -16.46
CA ALA A 288 -7.05 -13.40 -15.44
C ALA A 288 -8.12 -14.48 -15.39
N SER A 289 -8.44 -14.97 -14.19
CA SER A 289 -9.52 -15.95 -13.98
C SER A 289 -10.32 -15.65 -12.72
N TYR A 290 -11.62 -15.96 -12.73
CA TYR A 290 -12.46 -15.79 -11.54
C TYR A 290 -12.44 -17.06 -10.69
N GLU A 291 -12.11 -16.91 -9.39
CA GLU A 291 -12.13 -18.01 -8.41
C GLU A 291 -13.27 -17.81 -7.41
N ALA A 292 -14.39 -18.47 -7.63
CA ALA A 292 -15.62 -18.29 -6.83
C ALA A 292 -15.45 -18.67 -5.34
N ASN A 293 -14.56 -19.60 -5.03
CA ASN A 293 -14.34 -20.10 -3.65
C ASN A 293 -13.17 -19.43 -2.94
N LEU A 294 -12.46 -18.54 -3.59
CA LEU A 294 -11.35 -17.79 -2.99
C LEU A 294 -11.86 -16.42 -2.53
N LEU A 295 -11.63 -16.06 -1.25
CA LEU A 295 -11.90 -14.72 -0.71
C LEU A 295 -13.30 -14.17 -1.06
N ASN A 296 -14.33 -15.01 -0.95
CA ASN A 296 -15.73 -14.74 -1.29
C ASN A 296 -16.00 -14.52 -2.81
N GLY A 297 -15.08 -14.95 -3.67
CA GLY A 297 -15.17 -14.81 -5.12
C GLY A 297 -14.43 -13.57 -5.63
N VAL A 298 -13.26 -13.80 -6.24
CA VAL A 298 -12.40 -12.74 -6.78
C VAL A 298 -11.80 -13.11 -8.14
N MET A 299 -11.48 -12.11 -8.93
CA MET A 299 -10.55 -12.28 -10.04
C MET A 299 -9.15 -12.46 -9.48
N VAL A 300 -8.40 -13.40 -10.04
CA VAL A 300 -6.97 -13.59 -9.76
C VAL A 300 -6.17 -13.45 -11.05
N LEU A 301 -4.90 -13.06 -10.92
CA LEU A 301 -3.94 -13.04 -12.02
C LEU A 301 -2.95 -14.19 -11.82
N LYS A 302 -2.66 -14.91 -12.89
CA LYS A 302 -1.77 -16.08 -12.88
C LYS A 302 -0.79 -16.03 -14.03
N GLY A 303 0.38 -16.59 -13.80
CA GLY A 303 1.43 -16.74 -14.82
C GLY A 303 2.61 -17.51 -14.28
N THR A 304 3.73 -17.45 -15.03
CA THR A 304 5.00 -18.03 -14.64
C THR A 304 5.98 -16.91 -14.28
N ALA A 305 6.29 -16.76 -13.02
CA ALA A 305 7.37 -15.90 -12.54
C ALA A 305 8.72 -16.63 -12.59
N LYS A 306 9.78 -15.89 -12.37
CA LYS A 306 11.12 -16.39 -12.07
C LYS A 306 11.35 -16.26 -10.58
N GLU A 307 11.90 -17.29 -9.95
CA GLU A 307 12.27 -17.32 -8.55
C GLU A 307 13.79 -17.38 -8.40
N VAL A 308 14.33 -16.56 -7.53
CA VAL A 308 15.78 -16.55 -7.19
C VAL A 308 15.99 -17.40 -5.95
N GLU A 309 16.74 -18.48 -6.13
CA GLU A 309 17.14 -19.37 -5.04
C GLU A 309 18.26 -18.77 -4.21
N LYS A 310 18.51 -19.31 -3.01
CA LYS A 310 19.56 -18.86 -2.10
C LYS A 310 20.98 -18.87 -2.73
N ASP A 311 21.26 -19.84 -3.59
CA ASP A 311 22.54 -19.94 -4.30
C ASP A 311 22.62 -19.00 -5.51
N GLY A 312 21.59 -18.19 -5.74
CA GLY A 312 21.46 -17.26 -6.85
C GLY A 312 21.04 -17.92 -8.16
N THR A 313 20.71 -19.19 -8.19
CA THR A 313 20.09 -19.81 -9.37
C THR A 313 18.66 -19.28 -9.58
N VAL A 314 18.18 -19.38 -10.81
CA VAL A 314 16.85 -18.90 -11.18
C VAL A 314 16.04 -20.04 -11.79
N LYS A 315 14.82 -20.24 -11.31
CA LYS A 315 13.90 -21.25 -11.83
C LYS A 315 12.55 -20.63 -12.18
N ASP A 316 11.79 -21.32 -13.00
CA ASP A 316 10.40 -20.96 -13.28
C ASP A 316 9.50 -21.43 -12.16
N VAL A 317 8.56 -20.56 -11.72
CA VAL A 317 7.59 -20.85 -10.68
C VAL A 317 6.23 -20.26 -11.06
N ALA A 318 5.16 -20.97 -10.78
CA ALA A 318 3.82 -20.40 -10.92
C ALA A 318 3.61 -19.29 -9.89
N PHE A 319 2.96 -18.19 -10.28
CA PHE A 319 2.51 -17.17 -9.35
C PHE A 319 1.00 -16.96 -9.45
N LYS A 320 0.41 -16.52 -8.34
CA LYS A 320 -0.96 -16.03 -8.27
C LYS A 320 -0.97 -14.68 -7.55
N ALA A 321 -1.58 -13.68 -8.19
CA ALA A 321 -1.85 -12.39 -7.57
C ALA A 321 -3.36 -12.24 -7.28
N ILE A 322 -3.69 -11.66 -6.14
CA ILE A 322 -5.06 -11.41 -5.69
C ILE A 322 -5.33 -9.89 -5.65
N PRO A 323 -6.61 -9.45 -5.63
CA PRO A 323 -6.92 -8.04 -5.42
C PRO A 323 -6.28 -7.51 -4.13
N TYR A 324 -5.58 -6.38 -4.23
CA TYR A 324 -4.94 -5.74 -3.07
C TYR A 324 -5.89 -5.53 -1.89
N SER A 325 -7.14 -5.18 -2.16
CA SER A 325 -8.13 -4.96 -1.09
C SER A 325 -8.49 -6.23 -0.31
N THR A 326 -8.09 -7.40 -0.77
CA THR A 326 -8.44 -8.69 -0.15
C THR A 326 -7.29 -9.38 0.59
N TRP A 327 -6.08 -8.85 0.52
CA TRP A 327 -4.93 -9.44 1.23
C TRP A 327 -5.12 -9.44 2.76
N ASN A 328 -4.43 -10.30 3.48
CA ASN A 328 -4.48 -10.44 4.94
C ASN A 328 -5.86 -10.87 5.51
N ASN A 329 -6.79 -11.33 4.68
CA ASN A 329 -8.05 -11.89 5.19
C ASN A 329 -7.91 -13.34 5.68
N ARG A 330 -6.76 -13.95 5.43
CA ARG A 330 -6.41 -15.32 5.85
C ARG A 330 -5.34 -15.34 6.96
N GLY A 331 -5.12 -14.20 7.64
CA GLY A 331 -4.08 -13.95 8.64
C GLY A 331 -2.82 -13.34 8.04
N ALA A 332 -1.91 -12.90 8.91
CA ALA A 332 -0.66 -12.24 8.54
C ALA A 332 0.18 -13.10 7.57
N ASP A 333 0.78 -12.44 6.59
CA ASP A 333 1.63 -13.08 5.57
C ASP A 333 2.48 -12.05 4.82
N GLN A 334 3.46 -12.52 4.05
CA GLN A 334 4.19 -11.66 3.12
C GLN A 334 3.25 -11.14 2.03
N MET A 335 3.45 -9.89 1.62
CA MET A 335 2.69 -9.27 0.55
C MET A 335 3.54 -8.22 -0.17
N GLU A 336 3.37 -8.12 -1.50
CA GLU A 336 3.91 -7.00 -2.28
C GLU A 336 2.98 -6.61 -3.43
N VAL A 337 2.85 -5.29 -3.65
CA VAL A 337 2.13 -4.70 -4.81
C VAL A 337 3.11 -4.42 -5.96
N TRP A 338 4.29 -3.93 -5.66
CA TRP A 338 5.33 -3.65 -6.62
C TRP A 338 6.26 -4.86 -6.74
N ILE A 339 6.16 -5.56 -7.85
CA ILE A 339 6.83 -6.84 -8.11
C ILE A 339 8.09 -6.57 -8.94
N PRO A 340 9.26 -7.15 -8.60
CA PRO A 340 10.46 -7.06 -9.41
C PRO A 340 10.25 -7.47 -10.88
N GLU A 341 10.91 -6.79 -11.82
CA GLU A 341 10.92 -7.17 -13.24
C GLU A 341 12.17 -7.98 -13.63
N SER A 342 13.20 -7.96 -12.79
CA SER A 342 14.45 -8.67 -13.03
C SER A 342 15.06 -9.23 -11.75
N LYS A 343 15.96 -10.18 -11.90
CA LYS A 343 16.72 -10.81 -10.81
C LYS A 343 17.42 -9.80 -9.89
N GLU A 344 17.84 -8.67 -10.42
CA GLU A 344 18.58 -7.63 -9.70
C GLU A 344 17.78 -7.05 -8.52
N TYR A 345 16.45 -7.02 -8.66
CA TYR A 345 15.54 -6.44 -7.65
C TYR A 345 14.84 -7.50 -6.81
N ALA A 346 14.89 -8.79 -7.21
CA ALA A 346 14.35 -9.88 -6.42
C ALA A 346 15.31 -10.22 -5.28
N ILE A 347 14.77 -10.43 -4.08
CA ILE A 347 15.56 -10.62 -2.86
C ILE A 347 15.46 -12.07 -2.41
N PRO A 348 16.53 -12.87 -2.60
CA PRO A 348 16.57 -14.22 -2.07
C PRO A 348 16.39 -14.20 -0.56
N THR A 349 15.64 -15.15 -0.01
CA THR A 349 15.48 -15.27 1.44
C THR A 349 16.84 -15.52 2.09
N PRO A 350 17.34 -14.63 2.96
CA PRO A 350 18.65 -14.80 3.58
C PRO A 350 18.66 -15.98 4.56
N GLU A 351 19.85 -16.55 4.80
CA GLU A 351 20.01 -17.56 5.83
C GLU A 351 19.78 -16.94 7.22
N PRO A 352 19.02 -17.60 8.11
CA PRO A 352 18.76 -17.07 9.43
C PRO A 352 20.04 -16.91 10.26
N THR A 353 20.30 -15.71 10.72
CA THR A 353 21.43 -15.36 11.59
C THR A 353 21.11 -15.53 13.08
N ILE A 354 22.07 -15.29 13.98
CA ILE A 354 21.81 -15.20 15.43
C ILE A 354 20.84 -14.06 15.71
N ALA A 355 21.05 -12.90 15.09
CA ALA A 355 20.22 -11.72 15.27
C ALA A 355 18.78 -11.94 14.76
N SER A 356 18.60 -12.50 13.56
CA SER A 356 17.27 -12.67 12.95
C SER A 356 16.37 -13.65 13.73
N LYS A 357 16.95 -14.51 14.59
CA LYS A 357 16.22 -15.43 15.48
C LYS A 357 15.94 -14.81 16.85
N ALA A 358 16.51 -13.64 17.15
CA ALA A 358 16.35 -13.01 18.45
C ALA A 358 14.99 -12.32 18.57
N GLN A 359 14.44 -12.32 19.79
CA GLN A 359 13.35 -11.42 20.15
C GLN A 359 13.93 -10.07 20.52
N THR A 360 13.32 -9.00 20.00
CA THR A 360 13.73 -7.62 20.28
C THR A 360 12.83 -6.99 21.33
N PHE A 361 13.41 -6.25 22.27
CA PHE A 361 12.63 -5.50 23.26
C PHE A 361 13.39 -4.28 23.76
N THR A 362 12.62 -3.25 24.14
CA THR A 362 13.17 -2.07 24.79
C THR A 362 13.18 -2.27 26.30
N ILE A 363 14.32 -1.99 26.94
CA ILE A 363 14.37 -1.89 28.39
C ILE A 363 14.04 -0.45 28.74
N GLN A 364 12.76 -0.16 28.90
CA GLN A 364 12.32 1.14 29.40
C GLN A 364 12.31 1.15 30.92
N ALA A 365 12.90 2.19 31.48
CA ALA A 365 12.51 2.64 32.81
C ALA A 365 11.11 3.25 32.67
N ALA A 366 10.07 2.47 33.03
CA ALA A 366 8.67 2.81 33.06
C ALA A 366 8.12 3.46 31.76
N ILE A 367 7.31 2.72 31.03
CA ILE A 367 6.40 3.26 30.00
C ILE A 367 5.65 4.43 30.64
N GLN A 368 5.82 5.64 30.11
CA GLN A 368 4.91 6.73 30.46
C GLN A 368 3.49 6.27 30.05
N LYS A 369 2.64 6.19 31.04
CA LYS A 369 1.24 5.72 30.96
C LYS A 369 0.38 6.54 29.97
N ASP A 370 0.91 7.65 29.48
CA ASP A 370 0.24 8.66 28.64
C ASP A 370 0.88 8.86 27.26
N ALA A 371 1.80 7.98 26.82
CA ALA A 371 2.23 8.03 25.43
C ALA A 371 1.06 7.55 24.54
N PRO A 372 0.69 8.29 23.48
CA PRO A 372 -0.36 7.84 22.59
C PRO A 372 0.01 6.46 22.04
N GLU A 373 -0.92 5.51 22.10
CA GLU A 373 -0.77 4.13 21.60
C GLU A 373 -0.25 4.10 20.14
N SER A 374 -0.54 5.12 19.36
CA SER A 374 0.00 5.34 18.02
C SER A 374 1.52 5.47 17.95
N ALA A 375 2.16 6.01 18.99
CA ALA A 375 3.62 6.11 19.03
C ALA A 375 4.32 4.76 19.32
N ALA A 376 3.62 3.84 19.98
CA ALA A 376 4.12 2.49 20.25
C ALA A 376 4.01 1.55 19.04
N VAL A 377 3.06 1.79 18.15
CA VAL A 377 2.75 0.93 16.99
C VAL A 377 3.77 1.07 15.86
N MET A 378 4.60 2.13 15.86
CA MET A 378 5.44 2.47 14.71
C MET A 378 6.93 2.29 14.89
N SER A 379 7.37 1.89 16.06
CA SER A 379 8.76 1.52 16.31
C SER A 379 8.89 0.00 16.16
N TYR A 380 9.16 -0.43 14.94
CA TYR A 380 9.33 -1.85 14.62
C TYR A 380 10.64 -2.37 15.21
N ALA A 381 10.63 -2.75 16.50
CA ALA A 381 11.84 -3.24 17.16
C ALA A 381 12.43 -4.49 16.44
N TRP A 382 11.59 -5.27 15.77
CA TRP A 382 12.02 -6.40 14.94
C TRP A 382 12.67 -5.97 13.61
N GLY A 383 12.49 -4.73 13.14
CA GLY A 383 13.12 -4.21 11.93
C GLY A 383 14.64 -4.09 12.03
N VAL A 384 15.21 -4.15 13.26
CA VAL A 384 16.67 -4.07 13.42
C VAL A 384 17.38 -5.42 13.18
N ASN A 385 16.63 -6.51 12.96
CA ASN A 385 17.16 -7.85 12.72
C ASN A 385 16.44 -8.60 11.59
N ASP A 386 15.80 -7.87 10.71
CA ASP A 386 15.07 -8.41 9.55
C ASP A 386 15.97 -8.79 8.37
N GLN A 387 17.27 -8.48 8.47
CA GLN A 387 18.31 -8.75 7.46
C GLN A 387 18.18 -7.93 6.18
N TRP A 388 17.43 -6.84 6.19
CA TRP A 388 17.40 -5.87 5.10
C TRP A 388 18.60 -4.92 5.19
N GLU A 389 19.40 -4.90 4.12
CA GLU A 389 20.60 -4.06 4.08
C GLU A 389 20.25 -2.59 3.80
N PRO A 390 20.50 -1.67 4.75
CA PRO A 390 20.22 -0.26 4.54
C PRO A 390 21.19 0.35 3.51
N LYS A 391 20.67 1.24 2.66
CA LYS A 391 21.46 1.95 1.66
C LYS A 391 22.16 3.19 2.24
N ARG A 392 21.58 3.80 3.26
CA ARG A 392 22.03 5.03 3.93
C ARG A 392 21.33 5.19 5.28
N SER A 393 21.84 6.03 6.15
CA SER A 393 21.25 6.28 7.48
C SER A 393 19.86 6.94 7.44
N SER A 394 19.48 7.52 6.31
CA SER A 394 18.13 8.05 6.06
C SER A 394 17.23 7.10 5.28
N ASP A 395 17.59 5.82 5.19
CA ASP A 395 16.77 4.82 4.50
C ASP A 395 15.60 4.41 5.38
N THR A 396 14.41 4.89 5.01
CA THR A 396 13.14 4.59 5.67
C THR A 396 12.25 3.68 4.81
N SER A 397 12.82 3.06 3.76
CA SER A 397 12.07 2.20 2.84
C SER A 397 11.67 0.87 3.44
N LYS A 398 12.36 0.42 4.48
CA LYS A 398 12.12 -0.81 5.24
C LYS A 398 11.91 -0.48 6.72
N PRO A 399 11.43 -1.41 7.54
CA PRO A 399 11.26 -1.20 8.97
C PRO A 399 12.55 -0.77 9.65
N TYR A 400 12.42 0.07 10.62
CA TYR A 400 13.52 0.55 11.45
C TYR A 400 13.02 0.83 12.87
N PHE A 401 13.90 0.74 13.83
CA PHE A 401 13.61 1.05 15.23
C PHE A 401 14.01 2.48 15.58
N TYR A 402 13.20 3.16 16.42
CA TYR A 402 13.54 4.47 16.96
C TYR A 402 12.95 4.70 18.36
N TRP A 403 13.62 5.56 19.12
CA TRP A 403 13.18 6.01 20.45
C TRP A 403 12.44 7.36 20.31
N TRP A 404 11.13 7.29 19.99
CA TRP A 404 10.36 8.50 19.70
C TRP A 404 10.16 9.41 20.93
N LEU A 405 10.25 10.73 20.71
CA LEU A 405 10.16 11.82 21.70
C LEU A 405 11.18 11.72 22.86
N LYS A 406 12.28 10.99 22.67
CA LYS A 406 13.36 10.87 23.63
C LYS A 406 14.57 11.68 23.17
N ASN A 407 14.78 12.83 23.78
CA ASN A 407 15.85 13.77 23.42
C ASN A 407 16.86 13.88 24.56
N GLY A 408 18.14 13.59 24.31
CA GLY A 408 19.20 13.68 25.29
C GLY A 408 19.11 12.68 26.45
N THR A 409 18.31 11.64 26.31
CA THR A 409 18.13 10.58 27.30
C THR A 409 19.03 9.38 27.01
N MET A 410 19.22 8.51 28.02
CA MET A 410 19.86 7.22 27.86
C MET A 410 18.78 6.17 27.59
N GLU A 411 18.81 5.57 26.40
CA GLU A 411 17.82 4.61 25.95
C GLU A 411 18.46 3.25 25.65
N SER A 412 17.68 2.19 25.62
CA SER A 412 18.22 0.85 25.37
C SER A 412 17.33 0.01 24.45
N LEU A 413 18.00 -0.82 23.63
CA LEU A 413 17.39 -1.89 22.85
C LEU A 413 18.13 -3.19 23.13
N ALA A 414 17.43 -4.30 23.27
CA ALA A 414 18.03 -5.59 23.58
C ALA A 414 17.50 -6.70 22.70
N TYR A 415 18.37 -7.68 22.47
CA TYR A 415 18.05 -9.00 21.95
C TYR A 415 17.94 -10.02 23.08
N GLU A 416 16.94 -10.90 23.00
CA GLU A 416 16.87 -12.15 23.70
C GLU A 416 16.96 -13.30 22.70
N PHE A 417 18.02 -14.10 22.82
CA PHE A 417 18.28 -15.22 21.92
C PHE A 417 17.45 -16.44 22.29
N ASP A 418 17.12 -17.27 21.30
CA ASP A 418 16.40 -18.54 21.47
C ASP A 418 17.16 -19.57 22.31
N LYS A 419 18.48 -19.42 22.36
CA LYS A 419 19.42 -20.24 23.17
C LYS A 419 20.71 -19.48 23.40
N PRO A 420 21.60 -19.99 24.32
CA PRO A 420 22.93 -19.39 24.48
C PRO A 420 23.77 -19.51 23.21
N TYR A 421 24.35 -18.39 22.76
CA TYR A 421 25.35 -18.33 21.69
C TYR A 421 26.67 -17.77 22.24
N THR A 422 27.79 -18.19 21.62
CA THR A 422 29.07 -17.49 21.81
C THR A 422 29.19 -16.45 20.75
N VAL A 423 29.25 -15.19 21.14
CA VAL A 423 29.29 -14.03 20.26
C VAL A 423 30.51 -13.17 20.52
N SER A 424 31.06 -12.51 19.49
CA SER A 424 32.29 -11.73 19.60
C SER A 424 32.31 -10.47 18.74
N LYS A 425 31.26 -10.21 17.99
CA LYS A 425 31.17 -9.06 17.07
C LYS A 425 29.73 -8.58 16.94
N VAL A 426 29.57 -7.28 16.86
CA VAL A 426 28.32 -6.64 16.45
C VAL A 426 28.59 -5.58 15.41
N GLU A 427 27.58 -5.33 14.57
CA GLU A 427 27.56 -4.27 13.56
C GLU A 427 26.24 -3.52 13.66
N VAL A 428 26.29 -2.22 13.88
CA VAL A 428 25.11 -1.38 14.10
C VAL A 428 25.02 -0.31 13.02
N TYR A 429 23.88 -0.23 12.34
CA TYR A 429 23.58 0.81 11.37
C TYR A 429 22.60 1.81 11.97
N TRP A 430 23.09 3.03 12.23
CA TRP A 430 22.32 4.07 12.91
C TRP A 430 21.37 4.79 11.97
N LEU A 431 20.18 5.12 12.47
CA LEU A 431 19.20 5.99 11.82
C LEU A 431 19.60 7.45 11.96
N ASP A 432 19.51 8.22 10.86
CA ASP A 432 19.78 9.67 10.88
C ASP A 432 19.07 10.35 9.71
N PHE A 433 18.04 11.14 9.99
CA PHE A 433 17.34 11.94 8.97
C PHE A 433 16.58 13.12 9.61
N ASP A 434 16.32 14.13 8.80
CA ASP A 434 15.52 15.29 9.19
C ASP A 434 14.03 14.96 9.18
N HIS A 435 13.33 15.29 10.26
CA HIS A 435 11.90 15.09 10.37
C HIS A 435 11.23 16.36 10.91
N TYR A 436 10.04 16.71 10.42
CA TYR A 436 9.35 17.95 10.75
C TYR A 436 8.92 18.06 12.24
N ASP A 437 8.73 16.94 12.94
CA ASP A 437 8.36 16.89 14.37
C ASP A 437 9.56 16.65 15.29
N GLY A 438 10.78 16.69 14.76
CA GLY A 438 12.02 16.45 15.50
C GLY A 438 12.95 15.48 14.79
N ASP A 439 14.20 15.90 14.70
CA ASP A 439 15.22 15.19 13.95
C ASP A 439 15.60 13.86 14.61
N PHE A 440 15.94 12.90 13.78
CA PHE A 440 16.66 11.69 14.18
C PHE A 440 18.14 11.86 13.90
N ARG A 441 18.98 11.54 14.89
CA ARG A 441 20.44 11.65 14.78
C ARG A 441 21.11 10.40 15.32
N VAL A 442 22.27 10.07 14.77
CA VAL A 442 23.15 9.07 15.39
C VAL A 442 23.35 9.41 16.87
N PRO A 443 23.52 8.45 17.78
CA PRO A 443 23.66 8.74 19.21
C PRO A 443 24.93 9.55 19.49
N GLN A 444 24.97 10.24 20.63
CA GLN A 444 26.18 10.89 21.12
C GLN A 444 27.26 9.87 21.49
N SER A 445 26.83 8.76 22.08
CA SER A 445 27.66 7.61 22.43
C SER A 445 26.79 6.39 22.70
N TRP A 446 27.37 5.21 22.71
CA TRP A 446 26.67 3.97 23.08
C TRP A 446 27.62 2.97 23.70
N THR A 447 27.06 1.95 24.34
CA THR A 447 27.80 0.85 24.99
C THR A 447 27.06 -0.45 24.80
N LEU A 448 27.80 -1.53 24.60
CA LEU A 448 27.28 -2.89 24.42
C LEU A 448 27.40 -3.70 25.71
N TYR A 449 26.32 -4.40 26.05
CA TYR A 449 26.23 -5.28 27.20
C TYR A 449 25.79 -6.69 26.77
N TYR A 450 26.22 -7.70 27.49
CA TYR A 450 25.76 -9.08 27.36
C TYR A 450 25.01 -9.53 28.63
N LYS A 451 24.04 -10.44 28.46
CA LYS A 451 23.27 -11.01 29.57
C LYS A 451 24.11 -12.09 30.30
N SER A 452 24.34 -11.90 31.59
CA SER A 452 25.07 -12.84 32.48
C SER A 452 24.15 -13.23 33.63
N GLY A 453 23.45 -14.36 33.51
CA GLY A 453 22.35 -14.72 34.41
C GLY A 453 21.22 -13.66 34.30
N ASN A 454 20.87 -13.06 35.43
CA ASN A 454 19.83 -12.02 35.49
C ASN A 454 20.39 -10.58 35.39
N SER A 455 21.69 -10.41 35.11
CA SER A 455 22.33 -9.07 35.05
C SER A 455 22.94 -8.81 33.69
N TRP A 456 23.09 -7.52 33.37
CA TRP A 456 23.78 -7.04 32.17
C TRP A 456 25.20 -6.64 32.55
N LYS A 457 26.19 -7.15 31.81
CA LYS A 457 27.60 -6.80 31.96
C LYS A 457 28.13 -6.19 30.67
N GLU A 458 28.94 -5.16 30.77
CA GLU A 458 29.60 -4.57 29.61
C GLU A 458 30.57 -5.57 28.97
N VAL A 459 30.65 -5.56 27.63
CA VAL A 459 31.59 -6.40 26.90
C VAL A 459 33.02 -5.88 27.06
N GLU A 460 34.02 -6.78 27.13
CA GLU A 460 35.42 -6.40 27.11
C GLU A 460 35.88 -6.14 25.67
N THR A 461 36.15 -4.87 25.34
CA THR A 461 36.62 -4.49 24.01
C THR A 461 37.67 -3.38 24.07
N SER A 462 38.57 -3.37 23.07
CA SER A 462 39.46 -2.24 22.76
C SER A 462 38.94 -1.36 21.61
N ASP A 463 37.87 -1.81 20.94
CA ASP A 463 37.28 -1.07 19.84
C ASP A 463 36.52 0.14 20.35
N LYS A 464 36.47 1.18 19.52
CA LYS A 464 35.66 2.36 19.79
C LYS A 464 34.22 2.10 19.36
N TYR A 465 33.28 2.51 20.16
CA TYR A 465 31.87 2.52 19.82
C TYR A 465 31.60 3.65 18.80
N GLY A 466 31.60 3.29 17.51
CA GLY A 466 31.42 4.25 16.41
C GLY A 466 30.01 4.81 16.34
N VAL A 467 29.88 6.05 15.86
CA VAL A 467 28.61 6.75 15.62
C VAL A 467 28.60 7.40 14.23
N GLU A 468 29.18 6.70 13.24
CA GLU A 468 29.29 7.20 11.88
C GLU A 468 28.03 6.89 11.07
N LYS A 469 27.65 7.83 10.17
CA LYS A 469 26.52 7.70 9.26
C LYS A 469 26.86 6.83 8.05
N ASP A 470 25.84 6.30 7.42
CA ASP A 470 25.85 5.64 6.12
C ASP A 470 26.78 4.42 6.04
N LYS A 471 27.01 3.79 7.20
CA LYS A 471 27.78 2.54 7.30
C LYS A 471 27.50 1.79 8.61
N TYR A 472 27.90 0.52 8.62
CA TYR A 472 27.94 -0.25 9.85
C TYR A 472 29.06 0.22 10.79
N ASN A 473 28.72 0.41 12.04
CA ASN A 473 29.62 0.69 13.14
C ASN A 473 29.93 -0.62 13.85
N VAL A 474 31.15 -1.14 13.59
CA VAL A 474 31.59 -2.47 14.01
C VAL A 474 32.25 -2.40 15.38
N VAL A 475 31.93 -3.34 16.27
CA VAL A 475 32.60 -3.55 17.55
C VAL A 475 32.94 -5.03 17.71
N ASN A 476 34.24 -5.33 17.75
CA ASN A 476 34.76 -6.64 18.12
C ASN A 476 35.04 -6.66 19.62
N PHE A 477 34.73 -7.75 20.27
CA PHE A 477 34.92 -7.89 21.72
C PHE A 477 35.35 -9.32 22.08
N LYS A 478 35.85 -9.47 23.32
CA LYS A 478 36.21 -10.80 23.82
C LYS A 478 35.01 -11.74 23.77
N PRO A 479 35.14 -12.94 23.15
CA PRO A 479 34.01 -13.87 23.04
C PRO A 479 33.30 -14.12 24.37
N VAL A 480 31.99 -14.00 24.35
CA VAL A 480 31.14 -14.28 25.53
C VAL A 480 30.01 -15.22 25.15
N GLN A 481 29.72 -16.19 26.04
CA GLN A 481 28.55 -17.05 25.92
C GLN A 481 27.37 -16.32 26.61
N THR A 482 26.31 -16.06 25.90
CA THR A 482 25.19 -15.26 26.40
C THR A 482 23.85 -15.64 25.75
N THR A 483 22.76 -15.36 26.46
CA THR A 483 21.38 -15.46 25.95
C THR A 483 20.82 -14.10 25.49
N GLY A 484 21.63 -13.04 25.44
CA GLY A 484 21.17 -11.76 24.94
C GLY A 484 22.23 -10.67 24.95
N LEU A 485 22.03 -9.69 24.08
CA LEU A 485 22.83 -8.47 23.99
C LEU A 485 21.94 -7.24 24.19
N LYS A 486 22.54 -6.18 24.70
CA LYS A 486 21.88 -4.90 24.92
C LYS A 486 22.74 -3.75 24.45
N ILE A 487 22.21 -2.90 23.59
CA ILE A 487 22.74 -1.58 23.29
C ILE A 487 22.14 -0.58 24.29
N SER A 488 22.99 0.26 24.90
CA SER A 488 22.58 1.42 25.66
C SER A 488 23.15 2.66 24.97
N ALA A 489 22.28 3.53 24.48
CA ALA A 489 22.64 4.69 23.65
C ALA A 489 22.29 6.00 24.35
N GLN A 490 23.26 6.91 24.48
CA GLN A 490 23.03 8.30 24.88
C GLN A 490 22.60 9.09 23.67
N LEU A 491 21.35 9.53 23.62
CA LEU A 491 20.82 10.32 22.52
C LEU A 491 21.36 11.74 22.55
N GLN A 492 21.40 12.39 21.38
CA GLN A 492 21.81 13.78 21.26
C GLN A 492 20.77 14.72 21.87
N LYS A 493 21.23 15.82 22.43
CA LYS A 493 20.35 16.86 22.97
C LYS A 493 19.53 17.48 21.82
N GLY A 494 18.22 17.44 21.94
CA GLY A 494 17.29 18.00 20.93
C GLY A 494 16.96 17.09 19.74
N ALA A 495 17.44 15.84 19.76
CA ALA A 495 17.13 14.87 18.70
C ALA A 495 16.82 13.50 19.28
N SER A 496 15.93 12.79 18.61
CA SER A 496 15.70 11.36 18.84
C SER A 496 16.79 10.52 18.16
N GLY A 497 16.82 9.23 18.42
CA GLY A 497 17.75 8.28 17.80
C GLY A 497 17.06 7.01 17.37
N GLY A 498 17.75 6.20 16.59
CA GLY A 498 17.22 4.91 16.13
C GLY A 498 18.28 4.01 15.51
N ILE A 499 17.88 2.79 15.22
CA ILE A 499 18.72 1.75 14.60
C ILE A 499 17.95 1.20 13.39
N ILE A 500 18.62 1.11 12.24
CA ILE A 500 18.06 0.49 11.05
C ILE A 500 18.35 -1.02 11.06
N GLU A 501 19.60 -1.41 11.34
CA GLU A 501 19.99 -2.82 11.37
C GLU A 501 21.03 -3.07 12.48
N TRP A 502 20.94 -4.23 13.14
CA TRP A 502 21.87 -4.65 14.18
C TRP A 502 22.23 -6.15 14.03
N LYS A 503 23.41 -6.41 13.48
CA LYS A 503 23.96 -7.75 13.25
C LYS A 503 24.75 -8.25 14.44
N VAL A 504 24.80 -9.58 14.61
CA VAL A 504 25.52 -10.28 15.68
C VAL A 504 26.25 -11.49 15.11
N GLU A 505 27.53 -11.63 15.44
CA GLU A 505 28.39 -12.76 15.06
C GLU A 505 29.13 -13.36 16.28
#